data_0b1f750d0429b127089d07c346ff7c43
#
_entry.id   0b1f750d0429b127089d07c346ff7c43
#
_cell.length_a   1.000
_cell.length_b   1.000
_cell.length_c   1.000
_cell.angle_alpha   90.00
_cell.angle_beta   90.00
_cell.angle_gamma   90.00
#
_symmetry.space_group_name_H-M   'P 1'
#
loop_
_entity.id
_entity.type
_entity.pdbx_description
1 polymer ?
#
loop_
_entity_poly.entity_id
_entity_poly.type
_entity_poly.pdbx_seq_one_letter_code
_entity_poly.pdbx_strand_id
1 'polypeptide(L)'
;MTLENQLRIDLAAAFRLIYDMHMHESVANHLSAAVSADGKQFLMNRRWMHFSNVTASNLQLLNSEDDSIMHTDQAPDTSAWSIHGNVHRTLAEAKVILHLHSTYATVLSTLKDPRILPIDNNTARFYGRIAYDTNFGGIATSDLEGKRIVDTFAGKQALMMGNHGVTVVGETVAEAFESLYYLEKACKTMVLAYATGQELNVLPHDLALETAASWDEFSGAGVAHFEQLKQGLDRKGSDYRE
;
A
#
# COMPACT_ATOMS: atom_id res chain seq x y z
N MET A 1 -19.68 16.34 -7.43
CA MET A 1 -18.28 16.16 -6.96
C MET A 1 -17.46 15.72 -8.15
N THR A 2 -16.27 16.30 -8.40
CA THR A 2 -15.37 15.85 -9.47
C THR A 2 -14.68 14.54 -9.05
N LEU A 3 -14.15 13.79 -10.02
CA LEU A 3 -13.39 12.56 -9.74
C LEU A 3 -12.18 12.86 -8.84
N GLU A 4 -11.43 13.92 -9.11
CA GLU A 4 -10.29 14.34 -8.29
C GLU A 4 -10.69 14.63 -6.84
N ASN A 5 -11.79 15.37 -6.61
CA ASN A 5 -12.25 15.66 -5.26
C ASN A 5 -12.64 14.39 -4.50
N GLN A 6 -13.25 13.40 -5.18
CA GLN A 6 -13.54 12.12 -4.55
C GLN A 6 -12.27 11.36 -4.20
N LEU A 7 -11.27 11.32 -5.10
CA LEU A 7 -9.97 10.69 -4.83
C LEU A 7 -9.24 11.36 -3.67
N ARG A 8 -9.29 12.69 -3.55
CA ARG A 8 -8.70 13.43 -2.42
C ARG A 8 -9.33 13.00 -1.10
N ILE A 9 -10.65 12.94 -1.04
CA ILE A 9 -11.40 12.49 0.15
C ILE A 9 -11.06 11.05 0.50
N ASP A 10 -11.06 10.16 -0.47
CA ASP A 10 -10.80 8.73 -0.23
C ASP A 10 -9.36 8.49 0.19
N LEU A 11 -8.39 9.16 -0.45
CA LEU A 11 -6.98 9.05 -0.06
C LEU A 11 -6.74 9.61 1.34
N ALA A 12 -7.32 10.77 1.68
CA ALA A 12 -7.25 11.34 3.03
C ALA A 12 -7.89 10.41 4.07
N ALA A 13 -9.04 9.79 3.74
CA ALA A 13 -9.65 8.77 4.61
C ALA A 13 -8.70 7.59 4.84
N ALA A 14 -8.03 7.09 3.80
CA ALA A 14 -7.06 5.99 3.93
C ALA A 14 -5.92 6.36 4.89
N PHE A 15 -5.37 7.58 4.81
CA PHE A 15 -4.36 8.07 5.76
C PHE A 15 -4.86 8.03 7.21
N ARG A 16 -6.07 8.54 7.48
CA ARG A 16 -6.66 8.56 8.82
C ARG A 16 -6.94 7.17 9.36
N LEU A 17 -7.45 6.27 8.51
CA LEU A 17 -7.73 4.89 8.89
C LEU A 17 -6.43 4.12 9.20
N ILE A 18 -5.40 4.29 8.39
CA ILE A 18 -4.08 3.69 8.63
C ILE A 18 -3.47 4.22 9.93
N TYR A 19 -3.64 5.51 10.24
CA TYR A 19 -3.26 6.09 11.52
C TYR A 19 -4.04 5.44 12.69
N ASP A 20 -5.37 5.38 12.61
CA ASP A 20 -6.23 4.77 13.64
C ASP A 20 -5.89 3.29 13.88
N MET A 21 -5.40 2.59 12.87
CA MET A 21 -4.99 1.18 12.93
C MET A 21 -3.53 0.97 13.36
N HIS A 22 -2.79 2.05 13.65
CA HIS A 22 -1.37 1.99 14.04
C HIS A 22 -0.47 1.27 13.01
N MET A 23 -0.76 1.46 11.72
CA MET A 23 -0.01 0.81 10.63
C MET A 23 1.02 1.74 9.97
N HIS A 24 1.07 3.02 10.35
CA HIS A 24 2.04 4.01 9.85
C HIS A 24 3.25 4.11 10.78
N GLU A 25 4.32 4.70 10.26
CA GLU A 25 5.55 4.99 11.02
C GLU A 25 5.88 6.48 10.95
N SER A 26 5.69 7.20 12.08
CA SER A 26 6.04 8.63 12.20
C SER A 26 5.51 9.46 11.01
N VAL A 27 6.40 10.09 10.24
CA VAL A 27 6.15 10.87 9.02
C VAL A 27 6.81 10.25 7.78
N ALA A 28 7.19 8.96 7.87
CA ALA A 28 8.04 8.29 6.90
C ALA A 28 7.28 7.53 5.81
N ASN A 29 6.00 7.24 6.00
CA ASN A 29 5.20 6.49 5.05
C ASN A 29 4.44 7.41 4.09
N HIS A 30 4.01 6.86 2.94
CA HIS A 30 3.39 7.66 1.90
C HIS A 30 2.38 6.84 1.07
N LEU A 31 1.32 7.53 0.66
CA LEU A 31 0.26 6.97 -0.18
C LEU A 31 0.04 7.89 -1.37
N SER A 32 -0.34 7.34 -2.52
CA SER A 32 -0.69 8.12 -3.70
C SER A 32 -1.87 7.55 -4.47
N ALA A 33 -2.54 8.41 -5.24
CA ALA A 33 -3.64 8.02 -6.12
C ALA A 33 -3.57 8.81 -7.43
N ALA A 34 -3.56 8.12 -8.57
CA ALA A 34 -3.56 8.73 -9.89
C ALA A 34 -4.88 9.43 -10.19
N VAL A 35 -4.82 10.67 -10.69
CA VAL A 35 -5.97 11.45 -11.16
C VAL A 35 -6.09 11.43 -12.68
N SER A 36 -5.00 11.15 -13.40
CA SER A 36 -5.00 11.03 -14.86
C SER A 36 -5.13 9.57 -15.29
N ALA A 37 -5.70 9.35 -16.47
CA ALA A 37 -5.89 8.02 -17.03
C ALA A 37 -4.57 7.28 -17.30
N ASP A 38 -3.52 8.02 -17.67
CA ASP A 38 -2.17 7.49 -17.91
C ASP A 38 -1.34 7.29 -16.65
N GLY A 39 -1.89 7.64 -15.46
CA GLY A 39 -1.22 7.51 -14.16
C GLY A 39 -0.22 8.62 -13.83
N LYS A 40 0.15 9.48 -14.78
CA LYS A 40 1.26 10.42 -14.62
C LYS A 40 0.98 11.58 -13.66
N GLN A 41 -0.29 12.00 -13.55
CA GLN A 41 -0.70 12.96 -12.52
C GLN A 41 -1.32 12.21 -11.35
N PHE A 42 -0.81 12.43 -10.16
CA PHE A 42 -1.24 11.73 -8.94
C PHE A 42 -1.22 12.62 -7.71
N LEU A 43 -2.09 12.30 -6.77
CA LEU A 43 -2.15 12.90 -5.43
C LEU A 43 -1.18 12.18 -4.50
N MET A 44 -0.54 12.93 -3.60
CA MET A 44 0.34 12.38 -2.56
C MET A 44 0.34 13.29 -1.32
N ASN A 45 0.70 12.74 -0.16
CA ASN A 45 0.94 13.54 1.04
C ASN A 45 2.20 14.39 0.89
N ARG A 46 2.21 15.52 1.58
CA ARG A 46 3.40 16.38 1.69
C ARG A 46 4.48 15.69 2.51
N ARG A 47 5.72 16.02 2.22
CA ARG A 47 6.86 15.59 3.02
C ARG A 47 6.66 15.95 4.49
N TRP A 48 6.98 15.02 5.38
CA TRP A 48 6.89 15.16 6.85
C TRP A 48 5.49 15.44 7.40
N MET A 49 4.46 15.18 6.62
CA MET A 49 3.10 15.29 7.11
C MET A 49 2.69 14.01 7.84
N HIS A 50 2.35 14.16 9.11
CA HIS A 50 1.84 13.04 9.90
C HIS A 50 0.45 12.63 9.41
N PHE A 51 0.18 11.33 9.37
CA PHE A 51 -1.05 10.78 8.80
C PHE A 51 -2.33 11.32 9.46
N SER A 52 -2.29 11.62 10.77
CA SER A 52 -3.43 12.24 11.48
C SER A 52 -3.77 13.65 11.02
N ASN A 53 -2.92 14.32 10.26
CA ASN A 53 -3.10 15.70 9.79
C ASN A 53 -3.40 15.78 8.29
N VAL A 54 -3.50 14.64 7.59
CA VAL A 54 -3.82 14.64 6.16
C VAL A 54 -5.30 14.92 5.97
N THR A 55 -5.61 15.89 5.11
CA THR A 55 -6.96 16.24 4.66
C THR A 55 -7.02 16.25 3.13
N ALA A 56 -8.22 16.24 2.55
CA ALA A 56 -8.39 16.26 1.10
C ALA A 56 -7.71 17.47 0.44
N SER A 57 -7.76 18.65 1.09
CA SER A 57 -7.20 19.90 0.54
C SER A 57 -5.68 20.00 0.64
N ASN A 58 -5.04 19.31 1.59
CA ASN A 58 -3.60 19.43 1.77
C ASN A 58 -2.76 18.36 1.04
N LEU A 59 -3.41 17.45 0.32
CA LEU A 59 -2.75 16.54 -0.62
C LEU A 59 -2.18 17.32 -1.81
N GLN A 60 -0.96 16.99 -2.22
CA GLN A 60 -0.29 17.58 -3.37
C GLN A 60 -0.71 16.87 -4.66
N LEU A 61 -0.91 17.63 -5.73
CA LEU A 61 -1.01 17.10 -7.08
C LEU A 61 0.38 17.16 -7.72
N LEU A 62 0.91 16.03 -8.11
CA LEU A 62 2.25 15.86 -8.68
C LEU A 62 2.16 15.31 -10.11
N ASN A 63 3.20 15.57 -10.90
CA ASN A 63 3.37 14.99 -12.24
C ASN A 63 4.66 14.16 -12.26
N SER A 64 4.56 12.86 -12.49
CA SER A 64 5.71 11.94 -12.48
C SER A 64 6.77 12.23 -13.56
N GLU A 65 6.46 13.07 -14.55
CA GLU A 65 7.39 13.49 -15.60
C GLU A 65 8.06 14.85 -15.33
N ASP A 66 7.70 15.51 -14.20
CA ASP A 66 8.23 16.84 -13.84
C ASP A 66 9.01 16.77 -12.53
N ASP A 67 10.32 16.59 -12.63
CA ASP A 67 11.22 16.56 -11.48
C ASP A 67 11.49 17.95 -10.86
N SER A 68 11.00 19.04 -11.47
CA SER A 68 11.26 20.40 -10.98
C SER A 68 10.73 20.61 -9.56
N ILE A 69 9.65 19.94 -9.19
CA ILE A 69 9.08 19.96 -7.84
C ILE A 69 10.10 19.56 -6.77
N MET A 70 11.04 18.66 -7.10
CA MET A 70 12.05 18.15 -6.17
C MET A 70 13.07 19.22 -5.73
N HIS A 71 13.12 20.36 -6.44
CA HIS A 71 14.00 21.51 -6.15
C HIS A 71 13.29 22.66 -5.43
N THR A 72 12.08 22.41 -4.93
CA THR A 72 11.25 23.41 -4.24
C THR A 72 11.00 23.05 -2.79
N ASP A 73 10.51 24.01 -2.00
CA ASP A 73 10.06 23.79 -0.62
C ASP A 73 8.81 22.87 -0.54
N GLN A 74 8.18 22.61 -1.70
CA GLN A 74 7.02 21.72 -1.81
C GLN A 74 7.41 20.31 -2.25
N ALA A 75 8.70 19.99 -2.32
CA ALA A 75 9.18 18.67 -2.70
C ALA A 75 8.53 17.55 -1.85
N PRO A 76 8.04 16.48 -2.44
CA PRO A 76 7.70 15.28 -1.69
C PRO A 76 8.96 14.67 -1.07
N ASP A 77 8.79 13.67 -0.21
CA ASP A 77 9.92 12.90 0.28
C ASP A 77 10.66 12.21 -0.89
N THR A 78 11.98 12.18 -0.85
CA THR A 78 12.81 11.65 -1.94
C THR A 78 12.55 10.16 -2.19
N SER A 79 12.36 9.38 -1.13
CA SER A 79 12.03 7.95 -1.27
C SER A 79 10.62 7.75 -1.81
N ALA A 80 9.67 8.57 -1.36
CA ALA A 80 8.31 8.59 -1.91
C ALA A 80 8.31 8.90 -3.42
N TRP A 81 9.06 9.94 -3.83
CA TRP A 81 9.20 10.30 -5.25
C TRP A 81 9.80 9.15 -6.06
N SER A 82 10.89 8.54 -5.55
CA SER A 82 11.54 7.43 -6.22
C SER A 82 10.61 6.23 -6.41
N ILE A 83 9.85 5.85 -5.38
CA ILE A 83 8.92 4.70 -5.46
C ILE A 83 7.69 5.06 -6.30
N HIS A 84 6.90 6.04 -5.87
CA HIS A 84 5.61 6.36 -6.48
C HIS A 84 5.76 6.94 -7.87
N GLY A 85 6.73 7.84 -8.09
CA GLY A 85 6.98 8.44 -9.38
C GLY A 85 7.34 7.39 -10.44
N ASN A 86 8.17 6.40 -10.10
CA ASN A 86 8.51 5.32 -11.03
C ASN A 86 7.34 4.37 -11.27
N VAL A 87 6.60 3.98 -10.22
CA VAL A 87 5.44 3.10 -10.37
C VAL A 87 4.36 3.78 -11.22
N HIS A 88 3.98 5.02 -10.92
CA HIS A 88 2.97 5.76 -11.70
C HIS A 88 3.38 6.03 -13.14
N ARG A 89 4.69 6.20 -13.41
CA ARG A 89 5.21 6.43 -14.75
C ARG A 89 5.20 5.17 -15.60
N THR A 90 5.31 3.99 -14.96
CA THR A 90 5.60 2.73 -15.64
C THR A 90 4.42 1.76 -15.64
N LEU A 91 3.66 1.70 -14.55
CA LEU A 91 2.55 0.76 -14.34
C LEU A 91 1.23 1.52 -14.35
N ALA A 92 0.64 1.74 -15.53
CA ALA A 92 -0.59 2.50 -15.70
C ALA A 92 -1.79 1.88 -14.96
N GLU A 93 -1.76 0.58 -14.69
CA GLU A 93 -2.76 -0.14 -13.90
C GLU A 93 -2.64 0.12 -12.38
N ALA A 94 -1.49 0.55 -11.90
CA ALA A 94 -1.29 0.90 -10.49
C ALA A 94 -1.84 2.31 -10.20
N LYS A 95 -3.18 2.44 -10.17
CA LYS A 95 -3.85 3.74 -9.93
C LYS A 95 -3.65 4.25 -8.51
N VAL A 96 -3.57 3.36 -7.54
CA VAL A 96 -3.34 3.68 -6.13
C VAL A 96 -2.14 2.90 -5.64
N ILE A 97 -1.26 3.57 -4.89
CA ILE A 97 -0.05 2.98 -4.32
C ILE A 97 0.00 3.32 -2.84
N LEU A 98 0.10 2.32 -1.99
CA LEU A 98 0.22 2.46 -0.55
C LEU A 98 1.55 1.83 -0.11
N HIS A 99 2.47 2.65 0.43
CA HIS A 99 3.74 2.18 0.98
C HIS A 99 3.82 2.41 2.48
N LEU A 100 4.04 1.33 3.23
CA LEU A 100 4.03 1.34 4.69
C LEU A 100 5.11 0.43 5.28
N HIS A 101 5.52 0.82 6.49
CA HIS A 101 6.33 0.00 7.40
C HIS A 101 5.46 -0.56 8.53
N SER A 102 4.32 -1.16 8.18
CA SER A 102 3.42 -1.74 9.19
C SER A 102 4.10 -2.89 9.93
N THR A 103 3.80 -3.03 11.21
CA THR A 103 4.63 -3.82 12.15
C THR A 103 4.85 -5.26 11.70
N TYR A 104 3.79 -5.99 11.38
CA TYR A 104 3.93 -7.42 11.07
C TYR A 104 4.48 -7.66 9.67
N ALA A 105 4.15 -6.81 8.70
CA ALA A 105 4.74 -6.89 7.37
C ALA A 105 6.24 -6.57 7.42
N THR A 106 6.64 -5.56 8.19
CA THR A 106 8.06 -5.23 8.38
C THR A 106 8.79 -6.39 9.08
N VAL A 107 8.24 -6.94 10.17
CA VAL A 107 8.86 -8.10 10.84
C VAL A 107 9.02 -9.28 9.88
N LEU A 108 7.98 -9.62 9.11
CA LEU A 108 8.05 -10.73 8.16
C LEU A 108 9.09 -10.46 7.06
N SER A 109 9.19 -9.21 6.57
CA SER A 109 10.16 -8.81 5.55
C SER A 109 11.63 -8.97 5.99
N THR A 110 11.90 -9.02 7.30
CA THR A 110 13.26 -9.24 7.84
C THR A 110 13.68 -10.70 7.86
N LEU A 111 12.76 -11.61 7.60
CA LEU A 111 13.07 -13.04 7.61
C LEU A 111 13.83 -13.44 6.34
N LYS A 112 14.66 -14.46 6.46
CA LYS A 112 15.39 -15.03 5.31
C LYS A 112 14.46 -15.58 4.23
N ASP A 113 13.30 -16.09 4.64
CA ASP A 113 12.17 -16.43 3.78
C ASP A 113 10.94 -15.62 4.22
N PRO A 114 10.64 -14.49 3.56
CA PRO A 114 9.54 -13.60 3.95
C PRO A 114 8.19 -14.03 3.35
N ARG A 115 8.10 -15.21 2.71
CA ARG A 115 6.88 -15.62 1.98
C ARG A 115 5.72 -15.83 2.93
N ILE A 116 4.57 -15.32 2.54
CA ILE A 116 3.29 -15.65 3.15
C ILE A 116 2.85 -17.02 2.63
N LEU A 117 2.87 -18.01 3.52
CA LEU A 117 2.40 -19.36 3.22
C LEU A 117 0.87 -19.43 3.39
N PRO A 118 0.13 -20.19 2.55
CA PRO A 118 -1.31 -20.33 2.66
C PRO A 118 -1.67 -21.26 3.84
N ILE A 119 -1.73 -20.72 5.05
CA ILE A 119 -2.02 -21.45 6.28
C ILE A 119 -3.41 -21.17 6.85
N ASP A 120 -4.09 -20.18 6.30
CA ASP A 120 -5.48 -19.84 6.60
C ASP A 120 -6.14 -19.16 5.40
N ASN A 121 -7.42 -18.85 5.51
CA ASN A 121 -8.19 -18.20 4.46
C ASN A 121 -7.63 -16.83 4.03
N ASN A 122 -7.13 -16.04 4.98
CA ASN A 122 -6.58 -14.70 4.70
C ASN A 122 -5.19 -14.76 4.08
N THR A 123 -4.32 -15.65 4.53
CA THR A 123 -3.00 -15.85 3.94
C THR A 123 -3.10 -16.44 2.53
N ALA A 124 -4.05 -17.37 2.30
CA ALA A 124 -4.32 -17.95 0.99
C ALA A 124 -4.81 -16.90 -0.04
N ARG A 125 -5.49 -15.82 0.40
CA ARG A 125 -5.86 -14.70 -0.47
C ARG A 125 -4.68 -14.17 -1.30
N PHE A 126 -3.48 -14.18 -0.72
CA PHE A 126 -2.27 -13.63 -1.34
C PHE A 126 -1.43 -14.65 -2.09
N TYR A 127 -1.88 -15.90 -2.19
CA TYR A 127 -1.12 -16.95 -2.86
C TYR A 127 -0.88 -16.62 -4.33
N GLY A 128 0.39 -16.52 -4.73
CA GLY A 128 0.79 -16.13 -6.08
C GLY A 128 0.62 -14.65 -6.44
N ARG A 129 0.17 -13.78 -5.50
CA ARG A 129 -0.16 -12.36 -5.75
C ARG A 129 0.87 -11.38 -5.19
N ILE A 130 1.87 -11.84 -4.47
CA ILE A 130 2.94 -11.01 -3.88
C ILE A 130 4.23 -11.24 -4.63
N ALA A 131 4.92 -10.15 -4.97
CA ALA A 131 6.33 -10.16 -5.32
C ALA A 131 7.18 -10.03 -4.04
N TYR A 132 8.34 -10.65 -4.03
CA TYR A 132 9.25 -10.63 -2.88
C TYR A 132 10.60 -10.10 -3.34
N ASP A 133 10.98 -8.93 -2.84
CA ASP A 133 12.31 -8.38 -2.99
C ASP A 133 13.13 -8.73 -1.74
N THR A 134 14.07 -9.63 -1.89
CA THR A 134 14.98 -10.03 -0.78
C THR A 134 16.27 -9.22 -0.76
N ASN A 135 16.43 -8.27 -1.71
CA ASN A 135 17.64 -7.46 -1.84
C ASN A 135 17.39 -6.07 -1.27
N PHE A 136 17.86 -5.81 -0.06
CA PHE A 136 17.79 -4.47 0.53
C PHE A 136 18.90 -3.58 -0.05
N GLY A 137 18.50 -2.58 -0.86
CA GLY A 137 19.42 -1.61 -1.47
C GLY A 137 19.68 -0.34 -0.65
N GLY A 138 19.17 -0.28 0.60
CA GLY A 138 19.16 0.94 1.41
C GLY A 138 17.87 1.75 1.24
N ILE A 139 17.91 3.04 1.62
CA ILE A 139 16.77 3.94 1.43
C ILE A 139 16.64 4.23 -0.07
N ALA A 140 15.45 4.07 -0.64
CA ALA A 140 15.15 4.26 -2.05
C ALA A 140 15.22 5.75 -2.45
N THR A 141 16.43 6.29 -2.61
CA THR A 141 16.64 7.72 -2.93
C THR A 141 17.10 7.97 -4.38
N SER A 142 17.17 6.92 -5.19
CA SER A 142 17.64 7.02 -6.57
C SER A 142 16.62 6.48 -7.57
N ASP A 143 16.63 7.02 -8.78
CA ASP A 143 15.79 6.55 -9.89
C ASP A 143 16.10 5.09 -10.28
N LEU A 144 17.36 4.66 -10.12
CA LEU A 144 17.75 3.25 -10.33
C LEU A 144 17.05 2.31 -9.37
N GLU A 145 16.95 2.69 -8.10
CA GLU A 145 16.26 1.89 -7.10
C GLU A 145 14.75 1.88 -7.36
N GLY A 146 14.17 3.01 -7.73
CA GLY A 146 12.77 3.09 -8.14
C GLY A 146 12.43 2.15 -9.32
N LYS A 147 13.28 2.11 -10.35
CA LYS A 147 13.13 1.18 -11.49
C LYS A 147 13.24 -0.27 -11.06
N ARG A 148 14.23 -0.59 -10.22
CA ARG A 148 14.39 -1.94 -9.67
C ARG A 148 13.15 -2.42 -8.91
N ILE A 149 12.51 -1.53 -8.14
CA ILE A 149 11.27 -1.80 -7.43
C ILE A 149 10.14 -2.12 -8.42
N VAL A 150 9.99 -1.32 -9.47
CA VAL A 150 9.00 -1.54 -10.54
C VAL A 150 9.20 -2.89 -11.21
N ASP A 151 10.44 -3.21 -11.61
CA ASP A 151 10.77 -4.49 -12.26
C ASP A 151 10.44 -5.68 -11.34
N THR A 152 10.68 -5.52 -10.04
CA THR A 152 10.39 -6.57 -9.05
C THR A 152 8.89 -6.79 -8.84
N PHE A 153 8.06 -5.74 -9.00
CA PHE A 153 6.60 -5.87 -8.90
C PHE A 153 6.03 -6.88 -9.89
N ALA A 154 6.56 -6.92 -11.12
CA ALA A 154 6.20 -7.89 -12.15
C ALA A 154 4.68 -8.14 -12.31
N GLY A 155 3.86 -7.09 -12.22
CA GLY A 155 2.39 -7.16 -12.32
C GLY A 155 1.68 -7.80 -11.11
N LYS A 156 2.36 -7.93 -9.97
CA LYS A 156 1.74 -8.42 -8.72
C LYS A 156 0.99 -7.30 -7.99
N GLN A 157 0.05 -7.70 -7.13
CA GLN A 157 -0.78 -6.79 -6.34
C GLN A 157 -0.01 -6.13 -5.17
N ALA A 158 1.00 -6.79 -4.67
CA ALA A 158 1.82 -6.32 -3.55
C ALA A 158 3.29 -6.70 -3.75
N LEU A 159 4.16 -5.89 -3.14
CA LEU A 159 5.59 -6.14 -3.04
C LEU A 159 5.99 -6.15 -1.57
N MET A 160 6.53 -7.27 -1.10
CA MET A 160 7.24 -7.38 0.16
C MET A 160 8.68 -6.94 -0.06
N MET A 161 9.06 -5.85 0.57
CA MET A 161 10.39 -5.26 0.44
C MET A 161 11.27 -5.72 1.61
N GLY A 162 12.27 -6.54 1.34
CA GLY A 162 13.16 -7.13 2.35
C GLY A 162 13.80 -6.09 3.26
N ASN A 163 13.75 -6.31 4.58
CA ASN A 163 14.26 -5.41 5.62
C ASN A 163 13.67 -3.98 5.58
N HIS A 164 12.48 -3.80 4.99
CA HIS A 164 11.92 -2.47 4.79
C HIS A 164 10.42 -2.41 5.17
N GLY A 165 9.56 -3.00 4.37
CA GLY A 165 8.12 -2.92 4.55
C GLY A 165 7.37 -3.47 3.35
N VAL A 166 6.23 -2.87 3.02
CA VAL A 166 5.39 -3.31 1.90
C VAL A 166 4.94 -2.17 1.01
N THR A 167 4.74 -2.46 -0.26
CA THR A 167 4.02 -1.60 -1.19
C THR A 167 2.86 -2.39 -1.79
N VAL A 168 1.66 -1.81 -1.76
CA VAL A 168 0.44 -2.40 -2.32
C VAL A 168 -0.08 -1.49 -3.42
N VAL A 169 -0.57 -2.07 -4.50
CA VAL A 169 -1.20 -1.34 -5.61
C VAL A 169 -2.65 -1.78 -5.80
N GLY A 170 -3.49 -0.89 -6.34
CA GLY A 170 -4.88 -1.19 -6.65
C GLY A 170 -5.47 -0.20 -7.65
N GLU A 171 -6.63 -0.53 -8.21
CA GLU A 171 -7.39 0.32 -9.14
C GLU A 171 -8.07 1.49 -8.41
N THR A 172 -8.50 1.24 -7.16
CA THR A 172 -9.18 2.23 -6.31
C THR A 172 -8.54 2.30 -4.93
N VAL A 173 -8.78 3.42 -4.23
CA VAL A 173 -8.30 3.58 -2.84
C VAL A 173 -8.89 2.50 -1.93
N ALA A 174 -10.17 2.16 -2.12
CA ALA A 174 -10.83 1.12 -1.33
C ALA A 174 -10.19 -0.26 -1.53
N GLU A 175 -9.88 -0.64 -2.77
CA GLU A 175 -9.24 -1.92 -3.07
C GLU A 175 -7.79 -2.00 -2.54
N ALA A 176 -7.00 -0.93 -2.76
CA ALA A 176 -5.64 -0.89 -2.25
C ALA A 176 -5.62 -0.93 -0.71
N PHE A 177 -6.52 -0.19 -0.06
CA PHE A 177 -6.68 -0.19 1.40
C PHE A 177 -7.08 -1.58 1.92
N GLU A 178 -8.07 -2.23 1.30
CA GLU A 178 -8.52 -3.57 1.68
C GLU A 178 -7.39 -4.59 1.52
N SER A 179 -6.65 -4.51 0.43
CA SER A 179 -5.49 -5.37 0.19
C SER A 179 -4.42 -5.18 1.28
N LEU A 180 -4.08 -3.92 1.60
CA LEU A 180 -3.14 -3.60 2.67
C LEU A 180 -3.60 -4.11 4.04
N TYR A 181 -4.88 -3.89 4.38
CA TYR A 181 -5.48 -4.33 5.63
C TYR A 181 -5.36 -5.84 5.83
N TYR A 182 -5.71 -6.62 4.80
CA TYR A 182 -5.60 -8.08 4.86
C TYR A 182 -4.16 -8.57 4.77
N LEU A 183 -3.28 -7.84 4.05
CA LEU A 183 -1.86 -8.17 3.99
C LEU A 183 -1.22 -8.08 5.37
N GLU A 184 -1.46 -7.00 6.12
CA GLU A 184 -0.96 -6.86 7.48
C GLU A 184 -1.52 -7.95 8.41
N LYS A 185 -2.80 -8.33 8.27
CA LYS A 185 -3.39 -9.46 9.00
C LYS A 185 -2.74 -10.80 8.64
N ALA A 186 -2.48 -11.03 7.35
CA ALA A 186 -1.79 -12.24 6.88
C ALA A 186 -0.37 -12.30 7.44
N CYS A 187 0.37 -11.18 7.41
CA CYS A 187 1.70 -11.08 8.02
C CYS A 187 1.65 -11.35 9.53
N LYS A 188 0.66 -10.79 10.23
CA LYS A 188 0.44 -11.06 11.67
C LYS A 188 0.21 -12.54 11.92
N THR A 189 -0.64 -13.21 11.14
CA THR A 189 -0.91 -14.65 11.23
C THR A 189 0.39 -15.43 11.06
N MET A 190 1.20 -15.13 10.03
CA MET A 190 2.49 -15.78 9.79
C MET A 190 3.46 -15.62 10.96
N VAL A 191 3.66 -14.38 11.43
CA VAL A 191 4.59 -14.08 12.55
C VAL A 191 4.17 -14.83 13.82
N LEU A 192 2.88 -14.82 14.14
CA LEU A 192 2.38 -15.51 15.34
C LEU A 192 2.45 -17.05 15.18
N ALA A 193 2.17 -17.58 13.99
CA ALA A 193 2.27 -19.00 13.72
C ALA A 193 3.73 -19.48 13.85
N TYR A 194 4.69 -18.76 13.28
CA TYR A 194 6.14 -19.07 13.45
C TYR A 194 6.58 -18.99 14.91
N ALA A 195 6.05 -18.02 15.68
CA ALA A 195 6.40 -17.87 17.10
C ALA A 195 5.96 -19.06 17.98
N THR A 196 5.03 -19.89 17.52
CA THR A 196 4.62 -21.12 18.25
C THR A 196 5.68 -22.20 18.24
N GLY A 197 6.60 -22.18 17.26
CA GLY A 197 7.57 -23.26 17.01
C GLY A 197 6.93 -24.58 16.56
N GLN A 198 5.63 -24.60 16.26
CA GLN A 198 4.93 -25.78 15.75
C GLN A 198 5.04 -25.87 14.21
N GLU A 199 4.92 -27.08 13.68
CA GLU A 199 4.81 -27.30 12.24
C GLU A 199 3.55 -26.64 11.69
N LEU A 200 3.67 -25.94 10.55
CA LEU A 200 2.54 -25.26 9.93
C LEU A 200 1.73 -26.19 9.04
N ASN A 201 0.41 -26.13 9.16
CA ASN A 201 -0.50 -26.82 8.25
C ASN A 201 -0.69 -25.97 7.00
N VAL A 202 0.18 -26.15 6.00
CA VAL A 202 0.16 -25.41 4.74
C VAL A 202 -0.83 -26.07 3.77
N LEU A 203 -1.73 -25.25 3.16
CA LEU A 203 -2.68 -25.73 2.16
C LEU A 203 -1.96 -26.26 0.93
N PRO A 204 -2.48 -27.34 0.29
CA PRO A 204 -1.99 -27.79 -1.00
C PRO A 204 -2.07 -26.71 -2.07
N HIS A 205 -1.16 -26.77 -3.05
CA HIS A 205 -1.04 -25.78 -4.13
C HIS A 205 -2.37 -25.45 -4.83
N ASP A 206 -3.09 -26.48 -5.27
CA ASP A 206 -4.33 -26.30 -6.03
C ASP A 206 -5.41 -25.63 -5.17
N LEU A 207 -5.56 -26.06 -3.91
CA LEU A 207 -6.52 -25.48 -2.99
C LEU A 207 -6.16 -24.01 -2.65
N ALA A 208 -4.87 -23.71 -2.53
CA ALA A 208 -4.41 -22.34 -2.28
C ALA A 208 -4.72 -21.42 -3.48
N LEU A 209 -4.52 -21.89 -4.71
CA LEU A 209 -4.87 -21.15 -5.94
C LEU A 209 -6.38 -20.93 -6.06
N GLU A 210 -7.18 -21.96 -5.83
CA GLU A 210 -8.64 -21.88 -5.84
C GLU A 210 -9.15 -20.89 -4.79
N THR A 211 -8.61 -20.95 -3.59
CA THR A 211 -8.95 -20.02 -2.51
C THR A 211 -8.58 -18.58 -2.89
N ALA A 212 -7.39 -18.35 -3.44
CA ALA A 212 -6.98 -17.02 -3.91
C ALA A 212 -7.93 -16.48 -4.99
N ALA A 213 -8.33 -17.31 -5.96
CA ALA A 213 -9.27 -16.93 -7.03
C ALA A 213 -10.67 -16.61 -6.47
N SER A 214 -11.16 -17.40 -5.51
CA SER A 214 -12.48 -17.18 -4.89
C SER A 214 -12.61 -15.81 -4.22
N TRP A 215 -11.50 -15.20 -3.77
CA TRP A 215 -11.53 -13.85 -3.21
C TRP A 215 -11.91 -12.76 -4.22
N ASP A 216 -11.74 -12.99 -5.51
CA ASP A 216 -12.11 -12.02 -6.55
C ASP A 216 -13.66 -11.91 -6.67
N GLU A 217 -14.39 -12.95 -6.29
CA GLU A 217 -15.86 -12.94 -6.24
C GLU A 217 -16.40 -12.00 -5.13
N PHE A 218 -15.57 -11.67 -4.14
CA PHE A 218 -15.91 -10.77 -3.03
C PHE A 218 -15.40 -9.33 -3.23
N SER A 219 -15.09 -8.92 -4.45
CA SER A 219 -14.52 -7.59 -4.75
C SER A 219 -15.33 -6.42 -4.18
N GLY A 220 -16.65 -6.52 -4.15
CA GLY A 220 -17.53 -5.52 -3.54
C GLY A 220 -17.38 -5.35 -2.03
N ALA A 221 -16.85 -6.37 -1.31
CA ALA A 221 -16.67 -6.32 0.13
C ALA A 221 -15.64 -5.26 0.54
N GLY A 222 -14.57 -5.06 -0.23
CA GLY A 222 -13.56 -4.04 0.05
C GLY A 222 -14.12 -2.63 -0.02
N VAL A 223 -14.94 -2.34 -1.02
CA VAL A 223 -15.64 -1.05 -1.13
C VAL A 223 -16.59 -0.85 0.04
N ALA A 224 -17.40 -1.86 0.37
CA ALA A 224 -18.33 -1.79 1.50
C ALA A 224 -17.60 -1.58 2.83
N HIS A 225 -16.50 -2.30 3.07
CA HIS A 225 -15.67 -2.15 4.26
C HIS A 225 -15.11 -0.73 4.38
N PHE A 226 -14.50 -0.22 3.32
CA PHE A 226 -13.92 1.13 3.31
C PHE A 226 -14.97 2.21 3.58
N GLU A 227 -16.16 2.12 2.95
CA GLU A 227 -17.25 3.06 3.21
C GLU A 227 -17.77 3.01 4.65
N GLN A 228 -17.86 1.83 5.27
CA GLN A 228 -18.23 1.70 6.68
C GLN A 228 -17.18 2.34 7.61
N LEU A 229 -15.90 2.21 7.27
CA LEU A 229 -14.81 2.85 8.03
C LEU A 229 -14.84 4.38 7.88
N LYS A 230 -15.10 4.92 6.67
CA LYS A 230 -15.29 6.36 6.43
C LYS A 230 -16.45 6.91 7.26
N GLN A 231 -17.59 6.21 7.31
CA GLN A 231 -18.69 6.57 8.21
C GLN A 231 -18.25 6.59 9.68
N GLY A 232 -17.31 5.71 10.06
CA GLY A 232 -16.69 5.72 11.39
C GLY A 232 -15.90 7.00 11.65
N LEU A 233 -15.11 7.47 10.69
CA LEU A 233 -14.39 8.75 10.75
C LEU A 233 -15.37 9.93 10.83
N ASP A 234 -16.42 9.93 10.02
CA ASP A 234 -17.46 10.98 10.04
C ASP A 234 -18.14 11.08 11.42
N ARG A 235 -18.48 9.94 12.03
CA ARG A 235 -19.07 9.92 13.38
C ARG A 235 -18.12 10.42 14.48
N LYS A 236 -16.81 10.28 14.29
CA LYS A 236 -15.78 10.82 15.20
C LYS A 236 -15.53 12.32 14.98
N GLY A 237 -16.14 12.94 13.98
CA GLY A 237 -15.89 14.34 13.63
C GLY A 237 -14.53 14.58 13.01
N SER A 238 -13.99 13.59 12.28
CA SER A 238 -12.70 13.73 11.59
C SER A 238 -12.80 14.74 10.43
N ASP A 239 -11.78 15.59 10.31
CA ASP A 239 -11.68 16.66 9.32
C ASP A 239 -11.07 16.21 7.97
N TYR A 240 -10.95 14.92 7.72
CA TYR A 240 -10.28 14.39 6.53
C TYR A 240 -10.89 14.88 5.19
N ARG A 241 -12.16 15.32 5.19
CA ARG A 241 -12.86 15.85 4.00
C ARG A 241 -12.52 17.29 3.65
N GLU A 242 -11.90 18.04 4.56
CA GLU A 242 -11.56 19.46 4.40
C GLU A 242 -10.50 19.73 3.33
#